data_a5be088e9889c8103f021557e10381cd
#
_entry.id   a5be088e9889c8103f021557e10381cd
#
_cell.length_a   1.000
_cell.length_b   1.000
_cell.length_c   1.000
_cell.angle_alpha   90.00
_cell.angle_beta   90.00
_cell.angle_gamma   90.00
#
_symmetry.space_group_name_H-M   'P 1'
#
loop_
_entity.id
_entity.type
_entity.pdbx_description
1 polymer ?
#
loop_
_entity_poly.entity_id
_entity_poly.type
_entity_poly.pdbx_seq_one_letter_code
_entity_poly.pdbx_strand_id
1 'polypeptide(L)'
;GNLPEQARQQQAKNTVYSGLAVEIWNRPFYDLVSSRPSIQFFLNKSFEGLVPENFVDYAYQTSHQPGAQYAPTYFLSGKLFTPAVRETVYNVLDLPVFVIYDRDPYTNFEMLPLTVRDNNNWYAERVSPTKGLPHWEMLERTFKALESFWSGI
;
A
#
# COMPACT_ATOMS: atom_id res chain seq x y z
N GLY A 1 1.11 -15.46 33.41
CA GLY A 1 1.69 -14.14 33.14
C GLY A 1 1.24 -13.67 31.77
N ASN A 2 0.65 -12.48 31.71
CA ASN A 2 0.21 -11.92 30.43
C ASN A 2 1.44 -11.53 29.61
N LEU A 3 1.56 -12.07 28.40
CA LEU A 3 2.59 -11.65 27.44
C LEU A 3 2.46 -10.14 27.16
N PRO A 4 3.58 -9.40 26.99
CA PRO A 4 3.55 -8.02 26.53
C PRO A 4 2.74 -7.89 25.23
N GLU A 5 2.06 -6.77 25.06
CA GLU A 5 1.16 -6.54 23.89
C GLU A 5 1.87 -6.76 22.55
N GLN A 6 3.13 -6.32 22.45
CA GLN A 6 3.97 -6.56 21.26
C GLN A 6 4.18 -8.05 20.98
N ALA A 7 4.39 -8.86 22.02
CA ALA A 7 4.56 -10.30 21.89
C ALA A 7 3.25 -10.99 21.45
N ARG A 8 2.08 -10.50 21.92
CA ARG A 8 0.77 -10.99 21.48
C ARG A 8 0.51 -10.65 20.02
N GLN A 9 0.83 -9.43 19.60
CA GLN A 9 0.68 -9.00 18.20
C GLN A 9 1.60 -9.82 17.28
N GLN A 10 2.85 -10.04 17.69
CA GLN A 10 3.78 -10.86 16.93
C GLN A 10 3.35 -12.33 16.85
N GLN A 11 2.81 -12.87 17.95
CA GLN A 11 2.27 -14.24 17.97
C GLN A 11 1.04 -14.37 17.07
N ALA A 12 0.12 -13.38 17.11
CA ALA A 12 -1.04 -13.33 16.21
C ALA A 12 -0.62 -13.28 14.74
N LYS A 13 0.34 -12.41 14.38
CA LYS A 13 0.90 -12.34 13.02
C LYS A 13 1.50 -13.68 12.57
N ASN A 14 2.25 -14.33 13.43
CA ASN A 14 2.85 -15.65 13.13
C ASN A 14 1.79 -16.73 12.97
N THR A 15 0.73 -16.70 13.77
CA THR A 15 -0.38 -17.68 13.68
C THR A 15 -1.16 -17.48 12.38
N VAL A 16 -1.50 -16.24 12.02
CA VAL A 16 -2.17 -15.91 10.76
C VAL A 16 -1.30 -16.32 9.57
N TYR A 17 -0.01 -15.99 9.61
CA TYR A 17 0.92 -16.40 8.57
C TYR A 17 1.01 -17.92 8.44
N SER A 18 1.15 -18.65 9.56
CA SER A 18 1.23 -20.12 9.54
C SER A 18 -0.04 -20.75 8.99
N GLY A 19 -1.22 -20.19 9.32
CA GLY A 19 -2.50 -20.63 8.77
C GLY A 19 -2.62 -20.39 7.25
N LEU A 20 -2.19 -19.22 6.78
CA LEU A 20 -2.23 -18.86 5.35
C LEU A 20 -1.10 -19.49 4.53
N ALA A 21 0.04 -19.80 5.16
CA ALA A 21 1.21 -20.39 4.52
C ALA A 21 1.13 -21.93 4.38
N VAL A 22 0.11 -22.57 4.94
CA VAL A 22 -0.13 -24.01 4.71
C VAL A 22 -0.48 -24.17 3.22
N GLU A 23 0.37 -24.89 2.48
CA GLU A 23 0.26 -25.06 1.02
C GLU A 23 -1.12 -25.51 0.53
N ILE A 24 -1.82 -26.31 1.33
CA ILE A 24 -3.15 -26.84 1.01
C ILE A 24 -4.20 -25.72 0.88
N TRP A 25 -4.10 -24.61 1.66
CA TRP A 25 -5.09 -23.54 1.67
C TRP A 25 -4.61 -22.26 0.97
N ASN A 26 -3.30 -22.07 0.89
CA ASN A 26 -2.73 -20.85 0.31
C ASN A 26 -3.08 -20.72 -1.18
N ARG A 27 -2.96 -21.78 -1.94
CA ARG A 27 -3.18 -21.75 -3.39
C ARG A 27 -4.66 -21.56 -3.75
N PRO A 28 -5.65 -22.30 -3.24
CA PRO A 28 -7.05 -22.03 -3.51
C PRO A 28 -7.52 -20.66 -3.05
N PHE A 29 -7.04 -20.19 -1.91
CA PHE A 29 -7.33 -18.83 -1.43
C PHE A 29 -6.72 -17.77 -2.36
N TYR A 30 -5.47 -17.97 -2.76
CA TYR A 30 -4.81 -17.07 -3.71
C TYR A 30 -5.50 -17.04 -5.07
N ASP A 31 -5.87 -18.19 -5.63
CA ASP A 31 -6.58 -18.30 -6.90
C ASP A 31 -7.94 -17.55 -6.85
N LEU A 32 -8.63 -17.60 -5.71
CA LEU A 32 -9.86 -16.83 -5.50
C LEU A 32 -9.58 -15.33 -5.48
N VAL A 33 -8.60 -14.87 -4.70
CA VAL A 33 -8.26 -13.45 -4.55
C VAL A 33 -7.71 -12.86 -5.85
N SER A 34 -6.93 -13.64 -6.60
CA SER A 34 -6.34 -13.26 -7.88
C SER A 34 -7.25 -13.50 -9.09
N SER A 35 -8.49 -13.95 -8.87
CA SER A 35 -9.48 -14.09 -9.94
C SER A 35 -9.86 -12.72 -10.52
N ARG A 36 -10.21 -12.68 -11.82
CA ARG A 36 -10.62 -11.42 -12.48
C ARG A 36 -11.74 -10.68 -11.76
N PRO A 37 -12.82 -11.33 -11.28
CA PRO A 37 -13.86 -10.63 -10.52
C PRO A 37 -13.36 -10.02 -9.21
N SER A 38 -12.48 -10.71 -8.50
CA SER A 38 -11.86 -10.21 -7.27
C SER A 38 -10.94 -9.01 -7.54
N ILE A 39 -10.09 -9.11 -8.56
CA ILE A 39 -9.22 -8.01 -9.01
C ILE A 39 -10.08 -6.78 -9.37
N GLN A 40 -11.12 -6.95 -10.19
CA GLN A 40 -12.04 -5.86 -10.54
C GLN A 40 -12.68 -5.20 -9.31
N PHE A 41 -13.09 -6.01 -8.34
CA PHE A 41 -13.68 -5.51 -7.10
C PHE A 41 -12.69 -4.63 -6.30
N PHE A 42 -11.44 -5.05 -6.15
CA PHE A 42 -10.42 -4.29 -5.44
C PHE A 42 -10.00 -3.03 -6.22
N LEU A 43 -9.86 -3.14 -7.54
CA LEU A 43 -9.55 -1.99 -8.39
C LEU A 43 -10.65 -0.93 -8.33
N ASN A 44 -11.93 -1.31 -8.37
CA ASN A 44 -13.05 -0.38 -8.21
C ASN A 44 -13.03 0.36 -6.85
N LYS A 45 -12.41 -0.23 -5.84
CA LYS A 45 -12.20 0.46 -4.55
C LYS A 45 -11.02 1.42 -4.57
N SER A 46 -10.02 1.16 -5.40
CA SER A 46 -8.77 1.92 -5.48
C SER A 46 -8.78 3.04 -6.51
N PHE A 47 -9.83 3.13 -7.34
CA PHE A 47 -10.05 4.20 -8.30
C PHE A 47 -11.24 5.07 -7.89
N GLU A 48 -11.13 6.36 -8.09
CA GLU A 48 -12.25 7.29 -7.96
C GLU A 48 -13.16 7.24 -9.19
N GLY A 49 -12.53 7.15 -10.36
CA GLY A 49 -13.18 7.03 -11.65
C GLY A 49 -13.31 5.58 -12.13
N LEU A 50 -13.45 5.41 -13.43
CA LEU A 50 -13.49 4.10 -14.05
C LEU A 50 -12.10 3.47 -14.08
N VAL A 51 -12.03 2.18 -13.74
CA VAL A 51 -10.80 1.40 -13.92
C VAL A 51 -10.49 1.29 -15.41
N PRO A 52 -9.24 1.60 -15.84
CA PRO A 52 -8.85 1.41 -17.23
C PRO A 52 -9.10 -0.01 -17.72
N GLU A 53 -9.63 -0.15 -18.93
CA GLU A 53 -10.13 -1.42 -19.48
C GLU A 53 -9.06 -2.54 -19.45
N ASN A 54 -7.82 -2.20 -19.77
CA ASN A 54 -6.71 -3.15 -19.77
C ASN A 54 -6.05 -3.39 -18.40
N PHE A 55 -6.44 -2.64 -17.36
CA PHE A 55 -5.78 -2.71 -16.05
C PHE A 55 -6.10 -4.01 -15.32
N VAL A 56 -7.30 -4.54 -15.48
CA VAL A 56 -7.68 -5.85 -14.92
C VAL A 56 -6.84 -6.97 -15.55
N ASP A 57 -6.61 -6.90 -16.85
CA ASP A 57 -5.78 -7.89 -17.56
C ASP A 57 -4.32 -7.83 -17.12
N TYR A 58 -3.79 -6.62 -17.00
CA TYR A 58 -2.44 -6.41 -16.47
C TYR A 58 -2.30 -6.94 -15.03
N ALA A 59 -3.22 -6.61 -14.14
CA ALA A 59 -3.23 -7.10 -12.77
C ALA A 59 -3.38 -8.62 -12.69
N TYR A 60 -4.22 -9.20 -13.54
CA TYR A 60 -4.37 -10.65 -13.64
C TYR A 60 -3.08 -11.33 -14.07
N GLN A 61 -2.42 -10.85 -15.13
CA GLN A 61 -1.16 -11.42 -15.60
C GLN A 61 -0.04 -11.30 -14.55
N THR A 62 0.08 -10.15 -13.90
CA THR A 62 1.11 -9.95 -12.87
C THR A 62 0.86 -10.81 -11.62
N SER A 63 -0.40 -10.98 -11.23
CA SER A 63 -0.76 -11.84 -10.09
C SER A 63 -0.57 -13.35 -10.36
N HIS A 64 -0.43 -13.76 -11.61
CA HIS A 64 -0.20 -15.16 -11.97
C HIS A 64 1.26 -15.49 -12.32
N GLN A 65 2.19 -14.58 -12.04
CA GLN A 65 3.62 -14.85 -12.17
C GLN A 65 4.12 -15.79 -11.08
N PRO A 66 5.18 -16.58 -11.35
CA PRO A 66 5.78 -17.43 -10.33
C PRO A 66 6.16 -16.64 -9.07
N GLY A 67 5.70 -17.09 -7.92
CA GLY A 67 5.98 -16.45 -6.63
C GLY A 67 5.03 -15.31 -6.24
N ALA A 68 4.12 -14.88 -7.10
CA ALA A 68 3.19 -13.79 -6.81
C ALA A 68 2.31 -14.04 -5.58
N GLN A 69 2.02 -15.29 -5.24
CA GLN A 69 1.22 -15.68 -4.07
C GLN A 69 1.86 -15.33 -2.72
N TYR A 70 3.16 -15.12 -2.67
CA TYR A 70 3.84 -14.86 -1.38
C TYR A 70 3.58 -13.46 -0.85
N ALA A 71 3.54 -12.44 -1.70
CA ALA A 71 3.36 -11.06 -1.27
C ALA A 71 2.03 -10.83 -0.53
N PRO A 72 0.85 -11.24 -1.04
CA PRO A 72 -0.41 -11.14 -0.31
C PRO A 72 -0.42 -11.90 1.02
N THR A 73 0.23 -13.05 1.09
CA THR A 73 0.34 -13.83 2.34
C THR A 73 1.11 -13.06 3.41
N TYR A 74 2.23 -12.44 3.04
CA TYR A 74 3.00 -11.58 3.95
C TYR A 74 2.24 -10.32 4.33
N PHE A 75 1.55 -9.69 3.40
CA PHE A 75 0.73 -8.51 3.65
C PHE A 75 -0.40 -8.81 4.64
N LEU A 76 -1.22 -9.83 4.37
CA LEU A 76 -2.36 -10.21 5.22
C LEU A 76 -1.92 -10.67 6.61
N SER A 77 -0.75 -11.28 6.74
CA SER A 77 -0.18 -11.65 8.04
C SER A 77 0.35 -10.45 8.84
N GLY A 78 0.39 -9.26 8.25
CA GLY A 78 0.96 -8.05 8.85
C GLY A 78 2.50 -8.07 8.96
N LYS A 79 3.18 -9.04 8.32
CA LYS A 79 4.65 -9.15 8.36
C LYS A 79 5.35 -8.07 7.54
N LEU A 80 4.65 -7.43 6.59
CA LEU A 80 5.17 -6.32 5.81
C LEU A 80 5.05 -4.96 6.53
N PHE A 81 4.38 -4.90 7.67
CA PHE A 81 4.22 -3.67 8.42
C PHE A 81 5.35 -3.48 9.43
N THR A 82 6.07 -2.37 9.31
CA THR A 82 7.10 -1.97 10.27
C THR A 82 6.44 -1.41 11.53
N PRO A 83 6.70 -1.98 12.73
CA PRO A 83 6.23 -1.39 13.97
C PRO A 83 6.85 0.00 14.18
N ALA A 84 6.06 0.93 14.71
CA ALA A 84 6.52 2.29 14.99
C ALA A 84 7.24 2.95 13.79
N VAL A 85 6.68 2.78 12.57
CA VAL A 85 7.29 3.23 11.32
C VAL A 85 7.64 4.73 11.34
N ARG A 86 6.85 5.53 12.06
CA ARG A 86 7.10 6.97 12.19
C ARG A 86 8.44 7.23 12.87
N GLU A 87 8.67 6.58 14.00
CA GLU A 87 9.88 6.76 14.83
C GLU A 87 11.09 6.06 14.21
N THR A 88 10.91 4.89 13.62
CA THR A 88 12.00 4.04 13.14
C THR A 88 12.41 4.32 11.70
N VAL A 89 11.52 4.93 10.90
CA VAL A 89 11.77 5.22 9.49
C VAL A 89 11.56 6.72 9.21
N TYR A 90 10.35 7.25 9.37
CA TYR A 90 10.03 8.58 8.86
C TYR A 90 10.84 9.70 9.53
N ASN A 91 11.03 9.64 10.85
CA ASN A 91 11.76 10.68 11.59
C ASN A 91 13.29 10.58 11.44
N VAL A 92 13.81 9.52 10.82
CA VAL A 92 15.25 9.31 10.64
C VAL A 92 15.70 9.37 9.17
N LEU A 93 14.75 9.61 8.24
CA LEU A 93 15.09 9.77 6.83
C LEU A 93 15.71 11.13 6.56
N ASP A 94 16.95 11.14 6.06
CA ASP A 94 17.66 12.35 5.62
C ASP A 94 17.42 12.70 4.14
N LEU A 95 16.73 11.83 3.40
CA LEU A 95 16.43 12.02 1.99
C LEU A 95 15.18 12.89 1.83
N PRO A 96 15.10 13.72 0.77
CA PRO A 96 13.86 14.41 0.43
C PRO A 96 12.73 13.41 0.17
N VAL A 97 11.59 13.62 0.83
CA VAL A 97 10.40 12.78 0.72
C VAL A 97 9.24 13.60 0.16
N PHE A 98 8.64 13.12 -0.91
CA PHE A 98 7.46 13.75 -1.48
C PHE A 98 6.26 12.80 -1.43
N VAL A 99 5.19 13.23 -0.77
CA VAL A 99 3.96 12.47 -0.62
C VAL A 99 2.89 13.04 -1.54
N ILE A 100 2.52 12.29 -2.56
CA ILE A 100 1.35 12.60 -3.40
C ILE A 100 0.17 11.82 -2.86
N TYR A 101 -0.91 12.50 -2.53
CA TYR A 101 -2.05 11.88 -1.87
C TYR A 101 -3.39 12.53 -2.24
N ASP A 102 -4.47 11.83 -1.97
CA ASP A 102 -5.83 12.38 -1.85
C ASP A 102 -6.62 11.48 -0.90
N ARG A 103 -7.58 10.71 -1.39
CA ARG A 103 -8.30 9.71 -0.62
C ARG A 103 -7.70 8.33 -0.86
N ASP A 104 -7.71 7.51 0.18
CA ASP A 104 -7.28 6.12 0.08
C ASP A 104 -8.16 5.26 1.00
N PRO A 105 -8.69 4.12 0.52
CA PRO A 105 -9.56 3.28 1.34
C PRO A 105 -8.83 2.54 2.47
N TYR A 106 -7.50 2.51 2.43
CA TYR A 106 -6.66 1.73 3.34
C TYR A 106 -5.69 2.57 4.15
N THR A 107 -5.50 3.85 3.79
CA THR A 107 -4.51 4.75 4.40
C THR A 107 -5.18 6.02 4.92
N ASN A 108 -4.85 6.40 6.15
CA ASN A 108 -5.26 7.65 6.76
C ASN A 108 -4.11 8.67 6.69
N PHE A 109 -4.41 9.87 6.21
CA PHE A 109 -3.45 10.97 6.06
C PHE A 109 -3.57 12.06 7.14
N GLU A 110 -4.34 11.83 8.22
CA GLU A 110 -4.55 12.83 9.28
C GLU A 110 -3.25 13.31 9.92
N MET A 111 -2.27 12.41 10.03
CA MET A 111 -0.96 12.74 10.63
C MET A 111 0.04 13.32 9.63
N LEU A 112 -0.26 13.34 8.33
CA LEU A 112 0.64 13.82 7.28
C LEU A 112 1.03 15.31 7.47
N PRO A 113 0.12 16.24 7.79
CA PRO A 113 0.49 17.64 8.03
C PRO A 113 1.48 17.81 9.18
N LEU A 114 1.34 17.01 10.24
CA LEU A 114 2.28 17.02 11.35
C LEU A 114 3.64 16.46 10.94
N THR A 115 3.66 15.38 10.16
CA THR A 115 4.91 14.79 9.65
C THR A 115 5.69 15.76 8.78
N VAL A 116 5.01 16.44 7.86
CA VAL A 116 5.61 17.47 6.99
C VAL A 116 6.12 18.66 7.80
N ARG A 117 5.37 19.10 8.83
CA ARG A 117 5.79 20.20 9.69
C ARG A 117 7.05 19.87 10.50
N ASP A 118 7.10 18.62 11.02
CA ASP A 118 8.14 18.20 11.95
C ASP A 118 9.43 17.72 11.23
N ASN A 119 9.40 17.56 9.91
CA ASN A 119 10.53 17.10 9.08
C ASN A 119 10.73 18.04 7.88
N ASN A 120 11.80 18.78 7.88
CA ASN A 120 12.11 19.81 6.86
C ASN A 120 12.36 19.26 5.45
N ASN A 121 12.62 17.96 5.33
CA ASN A 121 12.84 17.25 4.06
C ASN A 121 11.58 16.55 3.54
N TRP A 122 10.42 16.75 4.18
CA TRP A 122 9.14 16.18 3.76
C TRP A 122 8.27 17.22 3.07
N TYR A 123 7.70 16.83 1.95
CA TYR A 123 6.80 17.62 1.12
C TYR A 123 5.54 16.81 0.86
N ALA A 124 4.41 17.48 0.70
CA ALA A 124 3.15 16.80 0.39
C ALA A 124 2.32 17.62 -0.58
N GLU A 125 1.74 16.98 -1.58
CA GLU A 125 0.80 17.59 -2.51
C GLU A 125 -0.45 16.74 -2.67
N ARG A 126 -1.61 17.37 -2.56
CA ARG A 126 -2.89 16.72 -2.77
C ARG A 126 -3.28 16.79 -4.23
N VAL A 127 -3.30 15.62 -4.90
CA VAL A 127 -3.76 15.46 -6.28
C VAL A 127 -5.18 14.89 -6.28
N SER A 128 -6.17 15.77 -6.35
CA SER A 128 -7.60 15.44 -6.25
C SER A 128 -8.35 15.77 -7.55
N PRO A 129 -9.36 14.99 -7.95
CA PRO A 129 -9.86 13.81 -7.27
C PRO A 129 -9.11 12.54 -7.65
N THR A 130 -8.58 11.80 -6.66
CA THR A 130 -7.97 10.48 -6.87
C THR A 130 -8.24 9.58 -5.66
N LYS A 131 -7.98 8.27 -5.82
CA LYS A 131 -8.24 7.31 -4.76
C LYS A 131 -7.21 6.18 -4.78
N GLY A 132 -6.08 6.40 -4.13
CA GLY A 132 -5.01 5.41 -3.99
C GLY A 132 -4.04 5.32 -5.17
N LEU A 133 -4.42 5.70 -6.39
CA LEU A 133 -3.61 5.55 -7.59
C LEU A 133 -3.54 6.85 -8.43
N PRO A 134 -3.04 7.97 -7.86
CA PRO A 134 -3.04 9.26 -8.55
C PRO A 134 -2.29 9.25 -9.89
N HIS A 135 -1.25 8.47 -10.04
CA HIS A 135 -0.47 8.31 -11.26
C HIS A 135 -1.24 7.60 -12.40
N TRP A 136 -2.34 6.91 -12.10
CA TRP A 136 -3.24 6.35 -13.10
C TRP A 136 -4.44 7.26 -13.37
N GLU A 137 -4.94 7.93 -12.36
CA GLU A 137 -6.17 8.71 -12.45
C GLU A 137 -5.93 10.15 -12.96
N MET A 138 -4.81 10.75 -12.54
CA MET A 138 -4.43 12.12 -12.90
C MET A 138 -2.95 12.21 -13.29
N LEU A 139 -2.57 11.45 -14.31
CA LEU A 139 -1.18 11.30 -14.74
C LEU A 139 -0.45 12.63 -14.94
N GLU A 140 -1.03 13.55 -15.70
CA GLU A 140 -0.40 14.84 -16.01
C GLU A 140 -0.18 15.70 -14.79
N ARG A 141 -1.16 15.72 -13.87
CA ARG A 141 -1.05 16.49 -12.64
C ARG A 141 -0.03 15.86 -11.69
N THR A 142 -0.02 14.54 -11.58
CA THR A 142 0.97 13.79 -10.81
C THR A 142 2.37 14.01 -11.36
N PHE A 143 2.53 13.99 -12.67
CA PHE A 143 3.81 14.25 -13.32
C PHE A 143 4.32 15.68 -13.06
N LYS A 144 3.47 16.70 -13.20
CA LYS A 144 3.83 18.09 -12.88
C LYS A 144 4.23 18.28 -11.42
N ALA A 145 3.53 17.62 -10.50
CA ALA A 145 3.87 17.65 -9.08
C ALA A 145 5.27 17.04 -8.84
N LEU A 146 5.59 15.92 -9.47
CA LEU A 146 6.91 15.29 -9.41
C LEU A 146 8.00 16.17 -10.04
N GLU A 147 7.77 16.75 -11.21
CA GLU A 147 8.72 17.66 -11.85
C GLU A 147 9.01 18.89 -10.99
N SER A 148 7.97 19.48 -10.40
CA SER A 148 8.12 20.63 -9.49
C SER A 148 8.95 20.26 -8.26
N PHE A 149 8.70 19.11 -7.68
CA PHE A 149 9.47 18.61 -6.54
C PHE A 149 10.96 18.42 -6.91
N TRP A 150 11.27 17.71 -7.99
CA TRP A 150 12.64 17.44 -8.42
C TRP A 150 13.41 18.70 -8.85
N SER A 151 12.71 19.71 -9.35
CA SER A 151 13.33 20.99 -9.72
C SER A 151 13.61 21.88 -8.51
N GLY A 152 13.01 21.60 -7.36
CA GLY A 152 13.14 22.36 -6.12
C GLY A 152 14.14 21.83 -5.11
N ILE A 153 14.67 20.63 -5.35
CA ILE A 153 15.72 19.98 -4.55
C ILE A 153 17.05 20.01 -5.32
#